data_fdedd7b7657b9027216b9e66df9f6635
#
_entry.id   fdedd7b7657b9027216b9e66df9f6635
#
_cell.length_a   1.000
_cell.length_b   1.000
_cell.length_c   1.000
_cell.angle_alpha   90.00
_cell.angle_beta   90.00
_cell.angle_gamma   90.00
#
_symmetry.space_group_name_H-M   'P 1'
#
loop_
_entity.id
_entity.type
_entity.pdbx_description
1 polymer ?
#
loop_
_entity_poly.entity_id
_entity_poly.type
_entity_poly.pdbx_seq_one_letter_code
_entity_poly.pdbx_strand_id
1 'polypeptide(L)'
;MNLGLALSGGGAKGAAHIGVLKAFEEEKIEINYIGGTSSGSIVATLYAGGYKADDIYYIFKKYCKKIKYVELKNIFKLFFGITLTGKIIIDGLNSGKSIKKLINKICGEKNINNISDIKMPLAIPSVDMNT
;
A
#
# COMPACT_ATOMS: atom_id res chain seq x y z
N MET A 1 21.55 -1.48 -17.72
CA MET A 1 21.64 -0.83 -16.38
C MET A 1 20.52 -1.41 -15.53
N ASN A 2 20.79 -1.90 -14.31
CA ASN A 2 19.75 -2.42 -13.44
C ASN A 2 19.20 -1.28 -12.59
N LEU A 3 17.90 -1.01 -12.68
CA LEU A 3 17.23 0.06 -11.97
C LEU A 3 16.38 -0.52 -10.81
N GLY A 4 16.64 -0.05 -9.60
CA GLY A 4 15.83 -0.33 -8.41
C GLY A 4 15.03 0.90 -7.99
N LEU A 5 13.75 0.72 -7.65
CA LEU A 5 12.87 1.78 -7.19
C LEU A 5 12.39 1.53 -5.76
N ALA A 6 12.61 2.48 -4.86
CA ALA A 6 12.15 2.42 -3.49
C ALA A 6 11.01 3.44 -3.26
N LEU A 7 9.85 2.94 -2.82
CA LEU A 7 8.64 3.73 -2.61
C LEU A 7 8.38 3.95 -1.11
N SER A 8 8.35 5.21 -0.69
CA SER A 8 8.11 5.58 0.70
C SER A 8 6.66 5.39 1.15
N GLY A 9 6.43 5.36 2.44
CA GLY A 9 5.10 5.50 3.03
C GLY A 9 4.56 6.92 2.86
N GLY A 10 3.29 7.13 3.21
CA GLY A 10 2.67 8.47 3.16
C GLY A 10 1.14 8.45 3.08
N GLY A 11 0.50 7.32 3.38
CA GLY A 11 -0.95 7.20 3.31
C GLY A 11 -1.48 7.55 1.91
N ALA A 12 -2.42 8.49 1.81
CA ALA A 12 -2.99 8.91 0.53
C ALA A 12 -1.96 9.55 -0.44
N LYS A 13 -0.85 10.11 0.10
CA LYS A 13 0.24 10.68 -0.71
C LYS A 13 0.99 9.62 -1.51
N GLY A 14 0.88 8.33 -1.15
CA GLY A 14 1.41 7.21 -1.93
C GLY A 14 0.89 7.15 -3.36
N ALA A 15 -0.21 7.83 -3.67
CA ALA A 15 -0.69 8.00 -5.04
C ALA A 15 0.33 8.68 -5.97
N ALA A 16 1.25 9.50 -5.43
CA ALA A 16 2.31 10.13 -6.22
C ALA A 16 3.26 9.11 -6.84
N HIS A 17 3.49 7.97 -6.19
CA HIS A 17 4.33 6.90 -6.73
C HIS A 17 3.77 6.32 -8.03
N ILE A 18 2.45 6.31 -8.19
CA ILE A 18 1.77 5.83 -9.39
C ILE A 18 2.12 6.72 -10.59
N GLY A 19 2.19 8.05 -10.36
CA GLY A 19 2.62 8.99 -11.39
C GLY A 19 4.07 8.75 -11.84
N VAL A 20 4.96 8.42 -10.91
CA VAL A 20 6.35 8.06 -11.22
C VAL A 20 6.42 6.78 -12.05
N LEU A 21 5.69 5.73 -11.65
CA LEU A 21 5.62 4.48 -12.40
C LEU A 21 5.08 4.70 -13.81
N LYS A 22 4.06 5.55 -13.95
CA LYS A 22 3.48 5.90 -15.25
C LYS A 22 4.50 6.59 -16.14
N ALA A 23 5.28 7.55 -15.62
CA ALA A 23 6.33 8.20 -16.37
C ALA A 23 7.40 7.19 -16.84
N PHE A 24 7.80 6.24 -16.00
CA PHE A 24 8.74 5.19 -16.42
C PHE A 24 8.17 4.27 -17.52
N GLU A 25 6.87 3.94 -17.44
CA GLU A 25 6.20 3.17 -18.51
C GLU A 25 6.15 3.93 -19.82
N GLU A 26 5.82 5.24 -19.78
CA GLU A 26 5.76 6.12 -20.96
C GLU A 26 7.14 6.28 -21.63
N GLU A 27 8.18 6.45 -20.82
CA GLU A 27 9.57 6.57 -21.27
C GLU A 27 10.23 5.21 -21.57
N LYS A 28 9.49 4.10 -21.40
CA LYS A 28 9.99 2.73 -21.60
C LYS A 28 11.23 2.40 -20.76
N ILE A 29 11.30 2.99 -19.57
CA ILE A 29 12.36 2.71 -18.60
C ILE A 29 11.95 1.48 -17.78
N GLU A 30 12.74 0.42 -17.91
CA GLU A 30 12.49 -0.83 -17.21
C GLU A 30 12.94 -0.76 -15.75
N ILE A 31 12.04 -1.10 -14.83
CA ILE A 31 12.33 -1.24 -13.40
C ILE A 31 12.62 -2.72 -13.13
N ASN A 32 13.82 -3.03 -12.65
CA ASN A 32 14.27 -4.40 -12.41
C ASN A 32 14.01 -4.87 -10.97
N TYR A 33 13.99 -3.93 -10.02
CA TYR A 33 13.78 -4.19 -8.59
C TYR A 33 12.86 -3.14 -8.02
N ILE A 34 11.93 -3.55 -7.18
CA ILE A 34 11.04 -2.58 -6.52
C ILE A 34 10.89 -2.93 -5.04
N GLY A 35 10.80 -1.89 -4.21
CA GLY A 35 10.50 -2.05 -2.79
C GLY A 35 9.60 -0.94 -2.31
N GLY A 36 8.94 -1.16 -1.17
CA GLY A 36 8.05 -0.13 -0.65
C GLY A 36 7.67 -0.32 0.81
N THR A 37 7.37 0.79 1.48
CA THR A 37 6.93 0.84 2.87
C THR A 37 5.51 1.42 2.95
N SER A 38 4.62 0.88 3.82
CA SER A 38 3.25 1.36 4.03
C SER A 38 2.48 1.47 2.69
N SER A 39 1.94 2.65 2.33
CA SER A 39 1.26 2.85 1.04
C SER A 39 2.14 2.56 -0.17
N GLY A 40 3.45 2.82 -0.08
CA GLY A 40 4.41 2.45 -1.12
C GLY A 40 4.54 0.93 -1.28
N SER A 41 4.39 0.13 -0.22
CA SER A 41 4.40 -1.34 -0.33
C SER A 41 3.20 -1.86 -1.14
N ILE A 42 2.04 -1.22 -1.02
CA ILE A 42 0.86 -1.58 -1.82
C ILE A 42 1.12 -1.32 -3.30
N VAL A 43 1.64 -0.14 -3.63
CA VAL A 43 1.98 0.23 -5.02
C VAL A 43 3.04 -0.71 -5.58
N ALA A 44 4.12 -0.96 -4.81
CA ALA A 44 5.21 -1.85 -5.20
C ALA A 44 4.71 -3.28 -5.47
N THR A 45 3.85 -3.82 -4.58
CA THR A 45 3.29 -5.17 -4.74
C THR A 45 2.43 -5.30 -5.99
N LEU A 46 1.56 -4.32 -6.24
CA LEU A 46 0.70 -4.35 -7.42
C LEU A 46 1.52 -4.24 -8.71
N TYR A 47 2.51 -3.34 -8.74
CA TYR A 47 3.38 -3.17 -9.90
C TYR A 47 4.23 -4.42 -10.16
N ALA A 48 4.88 -4.96 -9.14
CA ALA A 48 5.64 -6.21 -9.23
C ALA A 48 4.76 -7.40 -9.62
N GLY A 49 3.48 -7.38 -9.24
CA GLY A 49 2.46 -8.35 -9.62
C GLY A 49 1.93 -8.19 -11.05
N GLY A 50 2.49 -7.25 -11.85
CA GLY A 50 2.15 -7.07 -13.26
C GLY A 50 0.94 -6.19 -13.53
N TYR A 51 0.54 -5.34 -12.58
CA TYR A 51 -0.41 -4.26 -12.84
C TYR A 51 0.32 -3.05 -13.44
N LYS A 52 -0.27 -2.44 -14.45
CA LYS A 52 0.22 -1.17 -15.01
C LYS A 52 -0.13 0.00 -14.10
N ALA A 53 0.60 1.09 -14.24
CA ALA A 53 0.38 2.30 -13.44
C ALA A 53 -1.08 2.79 -13.51
N ASP A 54 -1.72 2.77 -14.68
CA ASP A 54 -3.12 3.17 -14.82
C ASP A 54 -4.08 2.24 -14.06
N ASP A 55 -3.86 0.93 -14.07
CA ASP A 55 -4.67 -0.02 -13.28
C ASP A 55 -4.54 0.25 -11.79
N ILE A 56 -3.30 0.48 -11.32
CA ILE A 56 -3.02 0.82 -9.93
C ILE A 56 -3.71 2.14 -9.55
N TYR A 57 -3.70 3.14 -10.44
CA TYR A 57 -4.41 4.40 -10.23
C TYR A 57 -5.92 4.18 -10.02
N TYR A 58 -6.57 3.38 -10.86
CA TYR A 58 -8.00 3.07 -10.71
C TYR A 58 -8.30 2.33 -9.41
N ILE A 59 -7.45 1.39 -9.02
CA ILE A 59 -7.53 0.68 -7.74
C ILE A 59 -7.44 1.70 -6.59
N PHE A 60 -6.42 2.54 -6.57
CA PHE A 60 -6.24 3.57 -5.55
C PHE A 60 -7.43 4.54 -5.49
N LYS A 61 -7.87 5.07 -6.62
CA LYS A 61 -9.02 5.98 -6.71
C LYS A 61 -10.30 5.35 -6.13
N LYS A 62 -10.53 4.07 -6.42
CA LYS A 62 -11.70 3.33 -5.93
C LYS A 62 -11.66 3.13 -4.40
N TYR A 63 -10.49 2.89 -3.84
CA TYR A 63 -10.33 2.50 -2.44
C TYR A 63 -9.89 3.63 -1.52
N CYS A 64 -9.21 4.68 -2.01
CA CYS A 64 -8.84 5.86 -1.21
C CYS A 64 -10.04 6.54 -0.53
N LYS A 65 -11.20 6.58 -1.19
CA LYS A 65 -12.42 7.12 -0.58
C LYS A 65 -12.84 6.33 0.67
N LYS A 66 -12.69 5.00 0.66
CA LYS A 66 -13.02 4.14 1.81
C LYS A 66 -11.99 4.28 2.93
N ILE A 67 -10.71 4.38 2.60
CA ILE A 67 -9.62 4.54 3.58
C ILE A 67 -9.74 5.90 4.28
N LYS A 68 -9.97 6.98 3.54
CA LYS A 68 -10.14 8.32 4.09
C LYS A 68 -11.32 8.42 5.09
N TYR A 69 -12.42 7.72 4.80
CA TYR A 69 -13.57 7.69 5.70
C TYR A 69 -13.27 6.93 7.01
N VAL A 70 -12.51 5.85 6.93
CA VAL A 70 -12.12 5.04 8.11
C VAL A 70 -11.09 5.79 8.95
N GLU A 71 -10.12 6.47 8.34
CA GLU A 71 -9.14 7.29 9.06
C GLU A 71 -9.80 8.44 9.82
N LEU A 72 -10.72 9.17 9.19
CA LEU A 72 -11.47 10.25 9.86
C LEU A 72 -12.29 9.73 11.04
N LYS A 73 -12.96 8.60 10.91
CA LYS A 73 -13.73 7.99 11.99
C LYS A 73 -12.86 7.53 13.17
N ASN A 74 -11.66 7.01 12.87
CA ASN A 74 -10.70 6.59 13.88
C ASN A 74 -10.03 7.77 14.59
N ILE A 75 -9.72 8.86 13.87
CA ILE A 75 -9.23 10.11 14.46
C ILE A 75 -10.29 10.71 15.41
N PHE A 76 -11.57 10.71 15.00
CA PHE A 76 -12.67 11.16 15.86
C PHE A 76 -12.81 10.28 17.12
N LYS A 77 -12.71 8.95 16.98
CA LYS A 77 -12.75 8.00 18.07
C LYS A 77 -11.56 8.16 19.04
N LEU A 78 -10.36 8.45 18.50
CA LEU A 78 -9.16 8.74 19.27
C LEU A 78 -9.35 10.02 20.11
N PHE A 79 -9.83 11.09 19.48
CA PHE A 79 -10.08 12.37 20.15
C PHE A 79 -11.12 12.25 21.27
N PHE A 80 -12.22 11.54 21.02
CA PHE A 80 -13.28 11.30 22.00
C PHE A 80 -12.84 10.37 23.12
N GLY A 81 -12.00 9.37 22.82
CA GLY A 81 -11.44 8.44 23.82
C GLY A 81 -10.48 9.14 24.79
N ILE A 82 -9.65 10.04 24.32
CA ILE A 82 -8.73 10.84 25.15
C ILE A 82 -9.49 11.75 26.11
N THR A 83 -10.58 12.37 25.65
CA THR A 83 -11.39 13.28 26.48
C THR A 83 -12.20 12.57 27.56
N LEU A 84 -12.58 11.30 27.35
CA LEU A 84 -13.42 10.54 28.30
C LEU A 84 -12.61 9.66 29.27
N THR A 85 -11.46 9.14 28.87
CA THR A 85 -10.74 8.14 29.68
C THR A 85 -9.34 8.57 30.11
N GLY A 86 -8.82 9.69 29.58
CA GLY A 86 -7.45 10.18 29.86
C GLY A 86 -6.33 9.22 29.44
N LYS A 87 -6.65 8.09 28.79
CA LYS A 87 -5.69 7.09 28.33
C LYS A 87 -5.60 7.09 26.81
N ILE A 88 -4.39 7.19 26.31
CA ILE A 88 -4.09 6.99 24.89
C ILE A 88 -4.06 5.48 24.64
N ILE A 89 -5.20 4.90 24.24
CA ILE A 89 -5.24 3.50 23.79
C ILE A 89 -4.87 3.52 22.30
N ILE A 90 -3.60 3.34 22.01
CA ILE A 90 -3.08 3.09 20.65
C ILE A 90 -3.16 1.59 20.39
N ASP A 91 -4.36 1.04 20.39
CA ASP A 91 -4.61 -0.21 19.66
C ASP A 91 -4.64 0.14 18.18
N GLY A 92 -3.83 -0.57 17.39
CA GLY A 92 -3.57 -0.25 15.99
C GLY A 92 -4.81 0.29 15.27
N LEU A 93 -4.70 1.49 14.72
CA LEU A 93 -5.78 2.31 14.15
C LEU A 93 -6.65 1.59 13.08
N ASN A 94 -6.24 0.38 12.65
CA ASN A 94 -7.01 -0.53 11.81
C ASN A 94 -6.56 -1.97 12.04
N SER A 95 -7.49 -2.89 12.17
CA SER A 95 -7.20 -4.34 12.29
C SER A 95 -6.49 -4.95 11.06
N GLY A 96 -6.15 -4.14 10.05
CA GLY A 96 -5.54 -4.60 8.79
C GLY A 96 -6.42 -5.54 7.94
N LYS A 97 -7.50 -6.08 8.52
CA LYS A 97 -8.37 -7.08 7.86
C LYS A 97 -8.95 -6.59 6.53
N SER A 98 -9.37 -5.32 6.47
CA SER A 98 -9.93 -4.73 5.25
C SER A 98 -8.87 -4.59 4.15
N ILE A 99 -7.66 -4.17 4.51
CA ILE A 99 -6.54 -4.05 3.58
C ILE A 99 -6.11 -5.44 3.11
N LYS A 100 -5.96 -6.40 4.03
CA LYS A 100 -5.63 -7.79 3.69
C LYS A 100 -6.64 -8.38 2.72
N LYS A 101 -7.95 -8.23 2.97
CA LYS A 101 -9.02 -8.71 2.09
C LYS A 101 -8.95 -8.07 0.71
N LEU A 102 -8.65 -6.76 0.66
CA LEU A 102 -8.50 -6.03 -0.59
C LEU A 102 -7.31 -6.53 -1.40
N ILE A 103 -6.13 -6.59 -0.78
CA ILE A 103 -4.90 -7.06 -1.45
C ILE A 103 -5.07 -8.49 -1.95
N ASN A 104 -5.59 -9.40 -1.12
CA ASN A 104 -5.84 -10.79 -1.53
C ASN A 104 -6.79 -10.87 -2.72
N LYS A 105 -7.84 -10.04 -2.77
CA LYS A 105 -8.75 -10.01 -3.91
C LYS A 105 -8.03 -9.56 -5.19
N ILE A 106 -7.29 -8.45 -5.11
CA ILE A 106 -6.61 -7.86 -6.28
C ILE A 106 -5.50 -8.80 -6.76
N CYS A 107 -4.65 -9.27 -5.85
CA CYS A 107 -3.58 -10.22 -6.20
C CYS A 107 -4.13 -11.53 -6.77
N GLY A 108 -5.27 -12.01 -6.25
CA GLY A 108 -5.95 -13.19 -6.78
C GLY A 108 -6.40 -13.06 -8.24
N GLU A 109 -6.75 -11.84 -8.70
CA GLU A 109 -7.07 -11.57 -10.10
C GLU A 109 -5.89 -11.83 -11.06
N LYS A 110 -4.65 -11.82 -10.52
CA LYS A 110 -3.42 -12.17 -11.23
C LYS A 110 -2.83 -13.52 -10.82
N ASN A 111 -3.61 -14.37 -10.12
CA ASN A 111 -3.16 -15.66 -9.58
C ASN A 111 -1.98 -15.55 -8.60
N ILE A 112 -1.81 -14.41 -7.92
CA ILE A 112 -0.80 -14.18 -6.91
C ILE A 112 -1.42 -14.51 -5.54
N ASN A 113 -1.03 -15.61 -4.94
CA ASN A 113 -1.50 -16.07 -3.63
C ASN A 113 -0.44 -15.87 -2.55
N ASN A 114 0.84 -15.89 -2.93
CA ASN A 114 1.99 -15.69 -2.06
C ASN A 114 2.97 -14.70 -2.69
N ILE A 115 3.82 -14.09 -1.87
CA ILE A 115 4.85 -13.16 -2.35
C ILE A 115 5.85 -13.86 -3.30
N SER A 116 6.05 -15.16 -3.13
CA SER A 116 6.89 -15.99 -3.99
C SER A 116 6.35 -16.16 -5.42
N ASP A 117 5.07 -15.88 -5.65
CA ASP A 117 4.45 -15.95 -6.98
C ASP A 117 4.80 -14.73 -7.84
N ILE A 118 5.34 -13.68 -7.21
CA ILE A 118 5.76 -12.45 -7.87
C ILE A 118 7.14 -12.64 -8.47
N LYS A 119 7.25 -12.50 -9.81
CA LYS A 119 8.50 -12.73 -10.54
C LYS A 119 9.49 -11.58 -10.42
N MET A 120 9.00 -10.35 -10.36
CA MET A 120 9.85 -9.16 -10.16
C MET A 120 10.37 -9.16 -8.72
N PRO A 121 11.68 -8.98 -8.49
CA PRO A 121 12.24 -8.84 -7.16
C PRO A 121 11.55 -7.74 -6.35
N LEU A 122 10.90 -8.09 -5.24
CA LEU A 122 10.10 -7.23 -4.40
C LEU A 122 10.62 -7.26 -2.95
N ALA A 123 10.80 -6.07 -2.35
CA ALA A 123 11.18 -5.92 -0.95
C ALA A 123 10.14 -5.12 -0.16
N ILE A 124 9.59 -5.70 0.92
CA ILE A 124 8.63 -5.05 1.81
C ILE A 124 9.11 -5.25 3.25
N PRO A 125 9.55 -4.17 3.93
CA PRO A 125 9.92 -4.27 5.34
C PRO A 125 8.68 -4.45 6.21
N SER A 126 8.79 -5.31 7.21
CA SER A 126 7.80 -5.48 8.27
C SER A 126 8.50 -5.62 9.63
N VAL A 127 7.79 -5.24 10.70
CA VAL A 127 8.28 -5.35 12.06
C VAL A 127 7.32 -6.23 12.84
N ASP A 128 7.84 -7.27 13.50
CA ASP A 128 7.11 -8.02 14.50
C ASP A 128 7.38 -7.40 15.87
N MET A 129 6.31 -6.98 16.56
CA MET A 129 6.40 -6.36 17.88
C MET A 129 6.27 -7.36 19.03
N ASN A 130 6.13 -8.65 18.73
CA ASN A 130 5.94 -9.72 19.73
C ASN A 130 7.18 -10.56 19.97
N THR A 131 8.31 -10.23 19.33
CA THR A 131 9.62 -10.93 19.49
C THR A 131 10.68 -9.98 20.00
#